data_5840a9ec8ebf9c34f5bfe5de12f5bd97
#
_entry.id   5840a9ec8ebf9c34f5bfe5de12f5bd97
#
_cell.length_a   1.000
_cell.length_b   1.000
_cell.length_c   1.000
_cell.angle_alpha   90.00
_cell.angle_beta   90.00
_cell.angle_gamma   90.00
#
_symmetry.space_group_name_H-M   'P 1'
#
loop_
_entity.id
_entity.type
_entity.pdbx_description
1 polymer ?
#
loop_
_entity_poly.entity_id
_entity_poly.type
_entity_poly.pdbx_seq_one_letter_code
_entity_poly.pdbx_strand_id
1 'polypeptide(L)'
;MRYKSFIISYFFLLFCLAVEAKDANPKSGTMTATELFNKVYNLVFGPQGSALSYKVNIIGLYKTEGNIIYKGKKLQYSEARYMAWEDGITAYMVDKKKKQVNIYRFDDDNKDKYLSKFKYDVKNFDYSYVTEGDFYLVTAKVKNPSLFGIRSVTAKVRKDNLHPVSLTIKLALLHTTVQISNFRSGKIADSNFVFPKEKFKDYEFIDHRNEK
;
A
#
# COMPACT_ATOMS: atom_id res chain seq x y z
N MET A 1 -11.29 -5.05 20.57
CA MET A 1 -11.75 -4.44 19.28
C MET A 1 -10.92 -3.19 18.89
N ARG A 2 -9.57 -3.27 18.89
CA ARG A 2 -8.71 -2.06 18.87
C ARG A 2 -7.93 -1.82 17.55
N TYR A 3 -8.12 -2.64 16.51
CA TYR A 3 -7.11 -2.74 15.44
C TYR A 3 -7.65 -2.63 14.01
N LYS A 4 -8.90 -2.17 13.83
CA LYS A 4 -9.56 -2.21 12.51
C LYS A 4 -9.07 -1.16 11.50
N SER A 5 -8.42 -0.07 11.95
CA SER A 5 -8.12 1.07 11.07
C SER A 5 -6.74 1.03 10.41
N PHE A 6 -5.76 0.35 10.98
CA PHE A 6 -4.42 0.26 10.40
C PHE A 6 -4.30 -0.69 9.20
N ILE A 7 -5.30 -1.55 8.99
CA ILE A 7 -5.24 -2.63 8.00
C ILE A 7 -5.10 -2.09 6.56
N ILE A 8 -5.63 -0.93 6.25
CA ILE A 8 -5.76 -0.45 4.86
C ILE A 8 -4.60 0.39 4.41
N SER A 9 -4.05 1.24 5.27
CA SER A 9 -2.85 2.01 4.96
C SER A 9 -1.70 1.11 4.53
N TYR A 10 -1.62 -0.06 5.14
CA TYR A 10 -0.58 -1.04 4.88
C TYR A 10 -0.87 -2.01 3.73
N PHE A 11 -2.10 -2.16 3.30
CA PHE A 11 -2.36 -2.91 2.06
C PHE A 11 -1.66 -2.29 0.84
N PHE A 12 -1.41 -0.98 0.86
CA PHE A 12 -0.60 -0.31 -0.14
C PHE A 12 0.91 -0.48 0.07
N LEU A 13 1.39 -0.72 1.29
CA LEU A 13 2.81 -0.97 1.60
C LEU A 13 3.31 -2.36 1.16
N LEU A 14 2.43 -3.32 0.94
CA LEU A 14 2.79 -4.66 0.46
C LEU A 14 3.47 -4.68 -0.92
N PHE A 15 3.59 -3.53 -1.56
CA PHE A 15 4.19 -3.40 -2.88
C PHE A 15 5.65 -2.92 -2.88
N CYS A 16 6.34 -2.79 -1.75
CA CYS A 16 7.62 -2.07 -1.66
C CYS A 16 8.92 -2.86 -1.86
N LEU A 17 9.01 -3.86 -2.73
CA LEU A 17 10.30 -4.44 -3.12
C LEU A 17 10.31 -4.84 -4.61
N ALA A 18 10.95 -4.02 -5.43
CA ALA A 18 11.23 -4.36 -6.82
C ALA A 18 12.32 -5.42 -6.93
N VAL A 19 12.03 -6.55 -7.56
CA VAL A 19 13.01 -7.54 -8.02
C VAL A 19 12.63 -7.96 -9.44
N GLU A 20 13.61 -7.93 -10.33
CA GLU A 20 13.47 -8.40 -11.70
C GLU A 20 13.12 -9.90 -11.74
N ALA A 21 11.92 -10.23 -12.17
CA ALA A 21 11.52 -11.59 -12.49
C ALA A 21 11.73 -11.86 -13.97
N LYS A 22 12.41 -12.94 -14.32
CA LYS A 22 12.56 -13.41 -15.70
C LYS A 22 11.31 -14.17 -16.15
N ASP A 23 10.63 -13.64 -17.16
CA ASP A 23 9.47 -14.28 -17.78
C ASP A 23 9.82 -15.24 -18.91
N ALA A 24 8.96 -16.23 -19.09
CA ALA A 24 8.98 -17.11 -20.24
C ALA A 24 8.42 -16.39 -21.49
N ASN A 25 9.27 -16.27 -22.49
CA ASN A 25 9.09 -15.87 -23.90
C ASN A 25 7.75 -15.19 -24.32
N PRO A 26 7.68 -13.86 -24.48
CA PRO A 26 6.51 -13.19 -25.05
C PRO A 26 6.51 -13.27 -26.58
N LYS A 27 5.33 -13.42 -27.16
CA LYS A 27 5.10 -13.12 -28.59
C LYS A 27 5.43 -11.64 -28.82
N SER A 28 6.29 -11.38 -29.83
CA SER A 28 6.73 -10.05 -30.23
C SER A 28 5.57 -9.03 -30.25
N GLY A 29 5.67 -8.00 -29.44
CA GLY A 29 4.76 -6.84 -29.44
C GLY A 29 3.79 -6.73 -28.25
N THR A 30 3.63 -7.74 -27.40
CA THR A 30 2.72 -7.69 -26.23
C THR A 30 3.53 -7.62 -24.94
N MET A 31 3.18 -6.68 -24.06
CA MET A 31 3.78 -6.54 -22.74
C MET A 31 3.51 -7.79 -21.90
N THR A 32 4.52 -8.32 -21.21
CA THR A 32 4.33 -9.44 -20.27
C THR A 32 3.57 -8.97 -19.02
N ALA A 33 2.98 -9.91 -18.27
CA ALA A 33 2.28 -9.60 -17.04
C ALA A 33 3.22 -8.98 -15.99
N THR A 34 4.45 -9.44 -15.90
CA THR A 34 5.46 -8.92 -15.00
C THR A 34 5.90 -7.51 -15.40
N GLU A 35 6.10 -7.24 -16.69
CA GLU A 35 6.41 -5.88 -17.17
C GLU A 35 5.27 -4.91 -16.87
N LEU A 36 4.01 -5.32 -17.12
CA LEU A 36 2.85 -4.49 -16.83
C LEU A 36 2.74 -4.23 -15.32
N PHE A 37 2.90 -5.27 -14.50
CA PHE A 37 2.93 -5.15 -13.06
C PHE A 37 4.00 -4.17 -12.61
N ASN A 38 5.25 -4.31 -13.07
CA ASN A 38 6.36 -3.46 -12.71
C ASN A 38 6.14 -1.99 -13.11
N LYS A 39 5.53 -1.74 -14.28
CA LYS A 39 5.18 -0.37 -14.70
C LYS A 39 4.15 0.26 -13.76
N VAL A 40 3.07 -0.46 -13.45
CA VAL A 40 2.05 0.02 -12.49
C VAL A 40 2.66 0.23 -11.11
N TYR A 41 3.48 -0.71 -10.64
CA TYR A 41 4.19 -0.63 -9.39
C TYR A 41 5.07 0.64 -9.30
N ASN A 42 5.93 0.86 -10.30
CA ASN A 42 6.81 2.02 -10.34
C ASN A 42 6.05 3.34 -10.46
N LEU A 43 4.88 3.34 -11.11
CA LEU A 43 4.02 4.51 -11.20
C LEU A 43 3.46 4.90 -9.81
N VAL A 44 3.15 3.91 -8.97
CA VAL A 44 2.59 4.13 -7.63
C VAL A 44 3.69 4.36 -6.58
N PHE A 45 4.69 3.49 -6.52
CA PHE A 45 5.69 3.43 -5.44
C PHE A 45 7.09 3.88 -5.84
N GLY A 46 7.29 4.22 -7.10
CA GLY A 46 8.60 4.58 -7.63
C GLY A 46 9.15 5.90 -7.05
N PRO A 47 10.39 6.26 -7.45
CA PRO A 47 11.11 7.41 -6.90
C PRO A 47 10.48 8.76 -7.23
N GLN A 48 9.63 8.83 -8.26
CA GLN A 48 8.90 10.06 -8.60
C GLN A 48 7.71 10.32 -7.67
N GLY A 49 7.24 9.27 -7.01
CA GLY A 49 6.14 9.29 -6.08
C GLY A 49 4.76 9.38 -6.72
N SER A 50 3.75 9.12 -5.91
CA SER A 50 2.34 9.23 -6.27
C SER A 50 1.50 9.75 -5.11
N ALA A 51 0.30 10.23 -5.42
CA ALA A 51 -0.74 10.55 -4.43
C ALA A 51 -2.08 10.05 -4.93
N LEU A 52 -2.92 9.60 -4.02
CA LEU A 52 -4.27 9.11 -4.33
C LEU A 52 -5.20 9.27 -3.13
N SER A 53 -6.50 9.26 -3.42
CA SER A 53 -7.56 9.07 -2.44
C SER A 53 -8.10 7.66 -2.55
N TYR A 54 -8.53 7.08 -1.44
CA TYR A 54 -9.11 5.73 -1.44
C TYR A 54 -10.37 5.66 -0.59
N LYS A 55 -11.24 4.70 -0.95
CA LYS A 55 -12.38 4.27 -0.15
C LYS A 55 -12.42 2.76 -0.07
N VAL A 56 -12.71 2.24 1.11
CA VAL A 56 -12.89 0.81 1.31
C VAL A 56 -14.09 0.55 2.21
N ASN A 57 -14.79 -0.54 1.91
CA ASN A 57 -15.90 -1.02 2.71
C ASN A 57 -15.81 -2.54 2.80
N ILE A 58 -15.38 -3.03 3.95
CA ILE A 58 -15.42 -4.46 4.27
C ILE A 58 -16.69 -4.67 5.07
N ILE A 59 -17.72 -5.23 4.45
CA ILE A 59 -19.06 -5.39 5.00
C ILE A 59 -18.99 -6.02 6.40
N GLY A 60 -19.60 -5.34 7.39
CA GLY A 60 -19.63 -5.77 8.78
C GLY A 60 -18.31 -5.63 9.56
N LEU A 61 -17.19 -5.26 8.92
CA LEU A 61 -15.89 -5.19 9.56
C LEU A 61 -15.30 -3.79 9.61
N TYR A 62 -15.21 -3.11 8.47
CA TYR A 62 -14.50 -1.85 8.38
C TYR A 62 -14.92 -1.01 7.17
N LYS A 63 -15.17 0.28 7.42
CA LYS A 63 -15.41 1.28 6.38
C LYS A 63 -14.56 2.49 6.67
N THR A 64 -13.77 2.92 5.68
CA THR A 64 -12.96 4.13 5.77
C THR A 64 -12.68 4.74 4.41
N GLU A 65 -12.26 5.99 4.43
CA GLU A 65 -11.70 6.70 3.29
C GLU A 65 -10.52 7.54 3.76
N GLY A 66 -9.58 7.80 2.86
CA GLY A 66 -8.38 8.55 3.18
C GLY A 66 -7.58 8.96 1.96
N ASN A 67 -6.43 9.57 2.25
CA ASN A 67 -5.46 9.95 1.24
C ASN A 67 -4.11 9.33 1.56
N ILE A 68 -3.39 8.94 0.52
CA ILE A 68 -2.04 8.39 0.65
C ILE A 68 -1.12 9.09 -0.35
N ILE A 69 0.11 9.35 0.09
CA ILE A 69 1.21 9.84 -0.73
C ILE A 69 2.39 8.88 -0.55
N TYR A 70 2.96 8.44 -1.66
CA TYR A 70 4.14 7.57 -1.68
C TYR A 70 5.31 8.22 -2.40
N LYS A 71 6.55 7.87 -2.01
CA LYS A 71 7.76 8.14 -2.77
C LYS A 71 8.88 7.19 -2.33
N GLY A 72 9.11 6.14 -3.10
CA GLY A 72 10.03 5.07 -2.71
C GLY A 72 9.61 4.45 -1.37
N LYS A 73 10.48 4.53 -0.36
CA LYS A 73 10.20 4.04 1.01
C LYS A 73 9.40 5.02 1.88
N LYS A 74 9.08 6.20 1.37
CA LYS A 74 8.39 7.23 2.14
C LYS A 74 6.89 7.12 1.97
N LEU A 75 6.16 7.38 3.04
CA LEU A 75 4.71 7.34 3.10
C LEU A 75 4.18 8.53 3.91
N GLN A 76 3.12 9.13 3.42
CA GLN A 76 2.22 9.95 4.24
C GLN A 76 0.80 9.46 4.02
N TYR A 77 0.08 9.23 5.10
CA TYR A 77 -1.28 8.77 5.02
C TYR A 77 -2.20 9.51 5.99
N SER A 78 -3.47 9.68 5.64
CA SER A 78 -4.43 10.41 6.45
C SER A 78 -5.84 9.85 6.29
N GLU A 79 -6.45 9.49 7.43
CA GLU A 79 -7.87 9.13 7.59
C GLU A 79 -8.54 10.02 8.63
N ALA A 80 -9.84 9.79 8.85
CA ALA A 80 -10.60 10.48 9.88
C ALA A 80 -9.96 10.34 11.28
N ARG A 81 -9.51 9.14 11.65
CA ARG A 81 -8.94 8.85 12.97
C ARG A 81 -7.42 8.79 12.97
N TYR A 82 -6.82 8.21 11.95
CA TYR A 82 -5.39 7.90 11.93
C TYR A 82 -4.64 8.71 10.89
N MET A 83 -3.39 9.03 11.19
CA MET A 83 -2.44 9.58 10.23
C MET A 83 -1.08 8.92 10.44
N ALA A 84 -0.26 8.88 9.40
CA ALA A 84 1.11 8.43 9.51
C ALA A 84 2.04 9.25 8.60
N TRP A 85 3.30 9.33 9.02
CA TRP A 85 4.43 9.85 8.25
C TRP A 85 5.58 8.88 8.40
N GLU A 86 6.09 8.41 7.28
CA GLU A 86 7.28 7.57 7.21
C GLU A 86 8.29 8.23 6.26
N ASP A 87 9.48 8.52 6.75
CA ASP A 87 10.54 9.16 5.98
C ASP A 87 11.59 8.16 5.43
N GLY A 88 11.41 6.87 5.70
CA GLY A 88 12.32 5.77 5.37
C GLY A 88 13.29 5.41 6.50
N ILE A 89 13.28 6.15 7.62
CA ILE A 89 14.07 5.92 8.83
C ILE A 89 13.15 5.78 10.05
N THR A 90 12.22 6.71 10.18
CA THR A 90 11.28 6.81 11.31
C THR A 90 9.85 6.77 10.80
N ALA A 91 8.97 6.10 11.54
CA ALA A 91 7.54 6.07 11.33
C ALA A 91 6.82 6.74 12.50
N TYR A 92 6.03 7.77 12.21
CA TYR A 92 5.16 8.47 13.16
C TYR A 92 3.71 8.05 12.91
N MET A 93 3.09 7.39 13.89
CA MET A 93 1.73 6.86 13.82
C MET A 93 0.83 7.63 14.78
N VAL A 94 -0.10 8.42 14.25
CA VAL A 94 -0.99 9.30 15.04
C VAL A 94 -2.36 8.67 15.19
N ASP A 95 -2.83 8.48 16.43
CA ASP A 95 -4.23 8.23 16.78
C ASP A 95 -4.86 9.53 17.29
N LYS A 96 -5.60 10.23 16.44
CA LYS A 96 -6.28 11.50 16.77
C LYS A 96 -7.29 11.36 17.91
N LYS A 97 -7.95 10.20 18.01
CA LYS A 97 -8.95 9.95 19.09
C LYS A 97 -8.29 9.84 20.45
N LYS A 98 -7.09 9.23 20.50
CA LYS A 98 -6.34 9.09 21.74
C LYS A 98 -5.44 10.27 22.03
N LYS A 99 -5.24 11.17 21.08
CA LYS A 99 -4.20 12.20 21.09
C LYS A 99 -2.81 11.62 21.37
N GLN A 100 -2.45 10.56 20.65
CA GLN A 100 -1.17 9.87 20.78
C GLN A 100 -0.41 9.85 19.47
N VAL A 101 0.91 10.02 19.55
CA VAL A 101 1.88 9.84 18.47
C VAL A 101 2.82 8.72 18.88
N ASN A 102 2.73 7.58 18.22
CA ASN A 102 3.65 6.48 18.43
C ASN A 102 4.79 6.57 17.41
N ILE A 103 6.02 6.46 17.88
CA ILE A 103 7.23 6.59 17.07
C ILE A 103 7.92 5.24 17.01
N TYR A 104 8.19 4.76 15.80
CA TYR A 104 8.86 3.49 15.52
C TYR A 104 10.06 3.71 14.61
N ARG A 105 10.99 2.77 14.59
CA ARG A 105 11.92 2.64 13.47
C ARG A 105 11.14 2.22 12.23
N PHE A 106 11.58 2.67 11.06
CA PHE A 106 10.91 2.29 9.79
C PHE A 106 10.86 0.77 9.57
N ASP A 107 11.90 0.05 9.97
CA ASP A 107 12.06 -1.40 9.83
C ASP A 107 11.48 -2.22 11.01
N ASP A 108 10.83 -1.55 11.99
CA ASP A 108 10.24 -2.24 13.16
C ASP A 108 8.97 -3.02 12.76
N ASP A 109 9.03 -4.33 12.95
CA ASP A 109 7.89 -5.23 12.74
C ASP A 109 6.71 -4.95 13.70
N ASN A 110 6.96 -4.32 14.86
CA ASN A 110 5.93 -3.98 15.85
C ASN A 110 5.09 -2.76 15.49
N LYS A 111 5.58 -1.88 14.61
CA LYS A 111 4.77 -0.75 14.12
C LYS A 111 3.48 -1.25 13.50
N ASP A 112 3.50 -2.52 13.05
CA ASP A 112 2.39 -3.17 12.40
C ASP A 112 2.33 -4.67 12.71
N LYS A 113 1.70 -5.01 13.83
CA LYS A 113 1.56 -6.39 14.34
C LYS A 113 0.86 -7.35 13.38
N TYR A 114 0.16 -6.85 12.36
CA TYR A 114 -0.64 -7.67 11.44
C TYR A 114 -0.01 -7.85 10.07
N LEU A 115 0.78 -6.89 9.60
CA LEU A 115 1.34 -6.87 8.25
C LEU A 115 2.82 -7.24 8.20
N SER A 116 3.56 -7.10 9.30
CA SER A 116 4.92 -7.66 9.42
C SER A 116 4.97 -9.18 9.15
N LYS A 117 3.84 -9.86 9.30
CA LYS A 117 3.67 -11.28 8.94
C LYS A 117 3.57 -11.51 7.42
N PHE A 118 3.32 -10.47 6.63
CA PHE A 118 3.24 -10.54 5.18
C PHE A 118 4.50 -10.00 4.55
N LYS A 119 5.65 -10.67 4.80
CA LYS A 119 6.89 -10.36 4.06
C LYS A 119 6.64 -10.65 2.58
N TYR A 120 6.61 -9.58 1.80
CA TYR A 120 6.43 -9.65 0.36
C TYR A 120 7.75 -10.05 -0.31
N ASP A 121 7.81 -11.29 -0.80
CA ASP A 121 8.86 -11.73 -1.70
C ASP A 121 8.24 -11.89 -3.09
N VAL A 122 8.69 -11.10 -4.06
CA VAL A 122 8.21 -11.11 -5.46
C VAL A 122 8.25 -12.51 -6.07
N LYS A 123 9.22 -13.34 -5.67
CA LYS A 123 9.37 -14.73 -6.12
C LYS A 123 8.18 -15.61 -5.72
N ASN A 124 7.42 -15.20 -4.71
CA ASN A 124 6.27 -15.92 -4.19
C ASN A 124 4.96 -15.61 -4.92
N PHE A 125 5.02 -14.86 -6.04
CA PHE A 125 3.83 -14.50 -6.80
C PHE A 125 3.90 -14.99 -8.24
N ASP A 126 2.74 -15.38 -8.75
CA ASP A 126 2.49 -15.54 -10.18
C ASP A 126 1.74 -14.31 -10.67
N TYR A 127 2.23 -13.73 -11.76
CA TYR A 127 1.63 -12.55 -12.36
C TYR A 127 0.81 -12.92 -13.59
N SER A 128 -0.35 -12.31 -13.72
CA SER A 128 -1.21 -12.42 -14.89
C SER A 128 -1.93 -11.09 -15.13
N TYR A 129 -2.41 -10.87 -16.34
CA TYR A 129 -3.38 -9.83 -16.62
C TYR A 129 -4.39 -10.25 -17.67
N VAL A 130 -5.56 -9.64 -17.60
CA VAL A 130 -6.59 -9.71 -18.62
C VAL A 130 -7.03 -8.32 -19.02
N THR A 131 -7.58 -8.21 -20.23
CA THR A 131 -8.13 -6.97 -20.76
C THR A 131 -9.63 -6.94 -20.54
N GLU A 132 -10.15 -5.86 -19.98
CA GLU A 132 -11.59 -5.62 -19.75
C GLU A 132 -11.93 -4.20 -20.21
N GLY A 133 -12.50 -4.06 -21.39
CA GLY A 133 -12.78 -2.73 -21.99
C GLY A 133 -11.52 -1.87 -22.03
N ASP A 134 -11.58 -0.69 -21.42
CA ASP A 134 -10.48 0.28 -21.33
C ASP A 134 -9.50 0.02 -20.17
N PHE A 135 -9.56 -1.17 -19.57
CA PHE A 135 -8.76 -1.51 -18.40
C PHE A 135 -7.93 -2.76 -18.59
N TYR A 136 -6.81 -2.82 -17.87
CA TYR A 136 -6.12 -4.05 -17.53
C TYR A 136 -6.49 -4.45 -16.10
N LEU A 137 -6.77 -5.73 -15.88
CA LEU A 137 -6.85 -6.35 -14.55
C LEU A 137 -5.54 -7.08 -14.31
N VAL A 138 -4.63 -6.46 -13.57
CA VAL A 138 -3.30 -6.99 -13.28
C VAL A 138 -3.34 -7.72 -11.95
N THR A 139 -3.09 -9.02 -11.96
CA THR A 139 -3.20 -9.88 -10.77
C THR A 139 -1.84 -10.42 -10.34
N ALA A 140 -1.53 -10.25 -9.06
CA ALA A 140 -0.47 -10.95 -8.35
C ALA A 140 -1.11 -12.04 -7.47
N LYS A 141 -0.87 -13.31 -7.77
CA LYS A 141 -1.40 -14.46 -7.03
C LYS A 141 -0.29 -15.06 -6.17
N VAL A 142 -0.55 -15.26 -4.88
CA VAL A 142 0.39 -15.89 -3.95
C VAL A 142 0.53 -17.38 -4.27
N LYS A 143 1.77 -17.89 -4.49
CA LYS A 143 2.04 -19.30 -4.82
C LYS A 143 1.68 -20.23 -3.66
N ASN A 144 2.14 -19.90 -2.46
CA ASN A 144 1.93 -20.71 -1.25
C ASN A 144 1.23 -19.87 -0.16
N PRO A 145 -0.08 -19.61 -0.29
CA PRO A 145 -0.78 -18.75 0.66
C PRO A 145 -0.99 -19.47 2.01
N SER A 146 -0.76 -18.77 3.10
CA SER A 146 -1.14 -19.25 4.44
C SER A 146 -2.66 -19.43 4.55
N LEU A 147 -3.10 -20.23 5.53
CA LEU A 147 -4.52 -20.60 5.68
C LEU A 147 -5.46 -19.37 5.72
N PHE A 148 -5.06 -18.32 6.43
CA PHE A 148 -5.84 -17.06 6.57
C PHE A 148 -5.21 -15.87 5.84
N GLY A 149 -4.22 -16.12 4.96
CA GLY A 149 -3.47 -15.08 4.26
C GLY A 149 -4.14 -14.57 2.99
N ILE A 150 -3.45 -13.61 2.38
CA ILE A 150 -3.81 -13.10 1.06
C ILE A 150 -3.61 -14.21 0.03
N ARG A 151 -4.59 -14.36 -0.85
CA ARG A 151 -4.57 -15.29 -1.99
C ARG A 151 -4.12 -14.61 -3.27
N SER A 152 -4.66 -13.41 -3.50
CA SER A 152 -4.30 -12.59 -4.65
C SER A 152 -4.64 -11.13 -4.42
N VAL A 153 -3.96 -10.29 -5.18
CA VAL A 153 -4.27 -8.86 -5.31
C VAL A 153 -4.44 -8.55 -6.79
N THR A 154 -5.55 -7.93 -7.16
CA THR A 154 -5.84 -7.52 -8.53
C THR A 154 -5.99 -6.00 -8.59
N ALA A 155 -5.13 -5.34 -9.34
CA ALA A 155 -5.24 -3.92 -9.65
C ALA A 155 -6.01 -3.75 -10.97
N LYS A 156 -7.10 -2.97 -10.96
CA LYS A 156 -7.76 -2.47 -12.17
C LYS A 156 -7.11 -1.15 -12.54
N VAL A 157 -6.47 -1.10 -13.71
CA VAL A 157 -5.73 0.07 -14.20
C VAL A 157 -6.20 0.47 -15.58
N ARG A 158 -6.20 1.76 -15.88
CA ARG A 158 -6.55 2.28 -17.20
C ARG A 158 -5.49 1.90 -18.23
N LYS A 159 -5.87 1.58 -19.46
CA LYS A 159 -4.94 1.23 -20.54
C LYS A 159 -4.14 2.42 -21.05
N ASP A 160 -4.76 3.60 -21.10
CA ASP A 160 -4.19 4.82 -21.67
C ASP A 160 -3.01 5.37 -20.87
N ASN A 161 -3.02 5.22 -19.53
CA ASN A 161 -2.05 5.86 -18.67
C ASN A 161 -1.60 4.98 -17.48
N LEU A 162 -2.10 3.76 -17.36
CA LEU A 162 -1.86 2.80 -16.27
C LEU A 162 -2.26 3.32 -14.87
N HIS A 163 -3.09 4.35 -14.80
CA HIS A 163 -3.58 4.86 -13.52
C HIS A 163 -4.49 3.84 -12.85
N PRO A 164 -4.23 3.47 -11.59
CA PRO A 164 -5.06 2.55 -10.84
C PRO A 164 -6.42 3.20 -10.51
N VAL A 165 -7.50 2.43 -10.64
CA VAL A 165 -8.86 2.85 -10.27
C VAL A 165 -9.44 2.01 -9.15
N SER A 166 -8.93 0.80 -8.95
CA SER A 166 -9.27 -0.02 -7.78
C SER A 166 -8.22 -1.09 -7.53
N LEU A 167 -8.22 -1.60 -6.29
CA LEU A 167 -7.42 -2.72 -5.85
C LEU A 167 -8.33 -3.74 -5.16
N THR A 168 -8.48 -4.94 -5.73
CA THR A 168 -9.24 -6.03 -5.11
C THR A 168 -8.29 -7.00 -4.45
N ILE A 169 -8.51 -7.26 -3.16
CA ILE A 169 -7.70 -8.13 -2.32
C ILE A 169 -8.55 -9.34 -1.97
N LYS A 170 -8.07 -10.52 -2.35
CA LYS A 170 -8.73 -11.79 -2.03
C LYS A 170 -8.01 -12.46 -0.87
N LEU A 171 -8.72 -12.68 0.21
CA LEU A 171 -8.34 -13.52 1.35
C LEU A 171 -8.94 -14.93 1.19
N ALA A 172 -8.68 -15.82 2.13
CA ALA A 172 -9.17 -17.20 2.06
C ALA A 172 -10.70 -17.29 1.84
N LEU A 173 -11.49 -16.52 2.61
CA LEU A 173 -12.96 -16.56 2.61
C LEU A 173 -13.61 -15.23 2.23
N LEU A 174 -12.83 -14.17 2.10
CA LEU A 174 -13.33 -12.82 1.91
C LEU A 174 -12.59 -12.15 0.75
N HIS A 175 -13.25 -11.23 0.10
CA HIS A 175 -12.59 -10.26 -0.78
C HIS A 175 -13.03 -8.85 -0.40
N THR A 176 -12.16 -7.90 -0.63
CA THR A 176 -12.47 -6.48 -0.46
C THR A 176 -11.92 -5.70 -1.63
N THR A 177 -12.65 -4.65 -2.02
CA THR A 177 -12.18 -3.74 -3.07
C THR A 177 -11.97 -2.36 -2.47
N VAL A 178 -10.76 -1.86 -2.65
CA VAL A 178 -10.38 -0.48 -2.39
C VAL A 178 -10.61 0.31 -3.67
N GLN A 179 -11.52 1.27 -3.65
CA GLN A 179 -11.72 2.21 -4.75
C GLN A 179 -10.65 3.29 -4.68
N ILE A 180 -10.05 3.62 -5.82
CA ILE A 180 -8.99 4.62 -5.93
C ILE A 180 -9.53 5.78 -6.77
N SER A 181 -9.25 7.00 -6.31
CA SER A 181 -9.60 8.24 -7.00
C SER A 181 -8.48 9.27 -6.84
N ASN A 182 -8.55 10.36 -7.63
CA ASN A 182 -7.59 11.46 -7.58
C ASN A 182 -6.12 11.00 -7.70
N PHE A 183 -5.89 9.90 -8.42
CA PHE A 183 -4.53 9.39 -8.62
C PHE A 183 -3.72 10.38 -9.46
N ARG A 184 -2.52 10.67 -8.96
CA ARG A 184 -1.50 11.41 -9.68
C ARG A 184 -0.14 10.82 -9.38
N SER A 185 0.76 10.80 -10.34
CA SER A 185 2.15 10.34 -10.17
C SER A 185 3.13 11.42 -10.58
N GLY A 186 4.33 11.36 -10.00
CA GLY A 186 5.41 12.29 -10.25
C GLY A 186 5.31 13.61 -9.50
N LYS A 187 6.43 14.30 -9.39
CA LYS A 187 6.58 15.61 -8.73
C LYS A 187 6.11 15.66 -7.27
N ILE A 188 6.24 14.55 -6.54
CA ILE A 188 5.94 14.53 -5.11
C ILE A 188 7.11 15.15 -4.34
N ALA A 189 6.84 16.25 -3.61
CA ALA A 189 7.83 16.93 -2.81
C ALA A 189 8.17 16.14 -1.54
N ASP A 190 9.45 16.14 -1.13
CA ASP A 190 9.91 15.44 0.09
C ASP A 190 9.34 16.03 1.37
N SER A 191 8.92 17.29 1.35
CA SER A 191 8.25 17.97 2.48
C SER A 191 6.95 17.29 2.92
N ASN A 192 6.28 16.52 2.03
CA ASN A 192 5.09 15.75 2.39
C ASN A 192 5.36 14.68 3.46
N PHE A 193 6.61 14.21 3.56
CA PHE A 193 7.01 13.12 4.45
C PHE A 193 7.65 13.60 5.75
N VAL A 194 7.75 14.91 5.94
CA VAL A 194 8.23 15.51 7.19
C VAL A 194 7.08 15.54 8.19
N PHE A 195 7.28 14.89 9.35
CA PHE A 195 6.27 14.87 10.41
C PHE A 195 6.09 16.29 11.00
N PRO A 196 4.87 16.86 10.96
CA PRO A 196 4.63 18.23 11.41
C PRO A 196 4.44 18.29 12.92
N LYS A 197 5.52 18.17 13.71
CA LYS A 197 5.52 18.03 15.17
C LYS A 197 4.69 19.11 15.88
N GLU A 198 4.76 20.35 15.42
CA GLU A 198 4.03 21.48 16.00
C GLU A 198 2.50 21.33 15.95
N LYS A 199 1.97 20.61 14.94
CA LYS A 199 0.54 20.33 14.85
C LYS A 199 0.04 19.35 15.93
N PHE A 200 0.94 18.65 16.56
CA PHE A 200 0.65 17.60 17.55
C PHE A 200 1.28 17.88 18.92
N LYS A 201 1.65 19.14 19.22
CA LYS A 201 2.30 19.52 20.49
C LYS A 201 1.51 19.12 21.73
N ASP A 202 0.16 19.03 21.62
CA ASP A 202 -0.75 18.65 22.71
C ASP A 202 -1.02 17.13 22.75
N TYR A 203 -0.28 16.32 21.96
CA TYR A 203 -0.40 14.87 21.93
C TYR A 203 0.67 14.23 22.80
N GLU A 204 0.36 13.07 23.36
CA GLU A 204 1.33 12.22 24.02
C GLU A 204 2.24 11.55 22.97
N PHE A 205 3.55 11.70 23.14
CA PHE A 205 4.55 11.05 22.28
C PHE A 205 5.08 9.80 22.97
N ILE A 206 4.92 8.64 22.34
CA ILE A 206 5.38 7.35 22.84
C ILE A 206 6.43 6.82 21.87
N ASP A 207 7.68 6.75 22.34
CA ASP A 207 8.83 6.33 21.51
C ASP A 207 9.16 4.86 21.74
N HIS A 208 8.89 4.05 20.73
CA HIS A 208 9.11 2.60 20.72
C HIS A 208 10.43 2.20 20.04
N ARG A 209 11.25 3.15 19.58
CA ARG A 209 12.45 2.82 18.78
C ARG A 209 13.52 2.05 19.54
N ASN A 210 13.49 2.10 20.88
CA ASN A 210 14.42 1.42 21.76
C ASN A 210 13.79 0.20 22.45
N GLU A 211 12.56 -0.13 22.18
CA GLU A 211 11.92 -1.36 22.69
C GLU A 211 12.44 -2.57 21.88
N LYS A 212 12.93 -3.60 22.60
CA LYS A 212 13.42 -4.86 22.04
C LYS A 212 12.31 -5.89 21.93
#